data_f7818b5ef1932edb4f84940019de0c36
#
_entry.id   f7818b5ef1932edb4f84940019de0c36
#
_cell.length_a   1.000
_cell.length_b   1.000
_cell.length_c   1.000
_cell.angle_alpha   90.00
_cell.angle_beta   90.00
_cell.angle_gamma   90.00
#
_symmetry.space_group_name_H-M   'P 1'
#
loop_
_entity.id
_entity.type
_entity.pdbx_description
1 polymer ?
#
loop_
_entity_poly.entity_id
_entity_poly.type
_entity_poly.pdbx_seq_one_letter_code
_entity_poly.pdbx_strand_id
1 'polypeptide(L)'
;CTEYPIKINWDEIREKAKKFNVTIYFLSNNGANEIQTYTPCNKDNKTSWYYPLDIEGKQNIEENFLNCKEANSCIHLRHGKLYTCCVAPNICHFNEHFNKNIPLNENDGIDIHKTKNLREVLDFLAKPINFCKYCNVKKRKLDLPWQRSPKSIKEYT
;
A
#
# COMPACT_ATOMS: atom_id res chain seq x y z
N CYS A 1 -9.38 -8.30 -4.40
CA CYS A 1 -8.38 -8.21 -5.48
C CYS A 1 -7.34 -9.29 -5.31
N THR A 2 -7.04 -10.04 -6.35
CA THR A 2 -5.91 -10.96 -6.36
C THR A 2 -5.08 -10.64 -7.60
N GLU A 3 -3.93 -10.05 -7.37
CA GLU A 3 -2.90 -9.84 -8.39
C GLU A 3 -1.83 -10.94 -8.33
N TYR A 4 -2.00 -11.87 -7.39
CA TYR A 4 -1.02 -12.90 -7.08
C TYR A 4 -1.43 -14.25 -7.66
N PRO A 5 -0.48 -15.08 -8.10
CA PRO A 5 -0.73 -16.41 -8.65
C PRO A 5 -1.08 -17.42 -7.54
N ILE A 6 -2.20 -17.19 -6.84
CA ILE A 6 -2.73 -18.11 -5.85
C ILE A 6 -3.79 -19.02 -6.48
N LYS A 7 -3.83 -20.27 -6.06
CA LYS A 7 -4.94 -21.15 -6.42
C LYS A 7 -6.21 -20.64 -5.75
N ILE A 8 -7.17 -20.24 -6.56
CA ILE A 8 -8.48 -19.77 -6.10
C ILE A 8 -9.52 -20.80 -6.52
N ASN A 9 -10.34 -21.21 -5.57
CA ASN A 9 -11.53 -22.02 -5.86
C ASN A 9 -12.65 -21.07 -6.32
N TRP A 10 -12.71 -20.81 -7.61
CA TRP A 10 -13.67 -19.87 -8.20
C TRP A 10 -15.12 -20.35 -8.05
N ASP A 11 -15.36 -21.64 -8.03
CA ASP A 11 -16.72 -22.18 -7.90
C ASP A 11 -17.26 -21.89 -6.49
N GLU A 12 -16.46 -22.14 -5.47
CA GLU A 12 -16.82 -21.79 -4.09
C GLU A 12 -17.07 -20.28 -3.92
N ILE A 13 -16.26 -19.44 -4.55
CA ILE A 13 -16.43 -17.98 -4.48
C ILE A 13 -17.73 -17.56 -5.16
N ARG A 14 -18.05 -18.11 -6.34
CA ARG A 14 -19.31 -17.84 -7.05
C ARG A 14 -20.53 -18.27 -6.26
N GLU A 15 -20.48 -19.45 -5.65
CA GLU A 15 -21.56 -19.93 -4.77
C GLU A 15 -21.77 -19.02 -3.58
N LYS A 16 -20.70 -18.63 -2.89
CA LYS A 16 -20.77 -17.68 -1.78
C LYS A 16 -21.30 -16.32 -2.23
N ALA A 17 -20.82 -15.80 -3.35
CA ALA A 17 -21.28 -14.52 -3.89
C ALA A 17 -22.79 -14.57 -4.19
N LYS A 18 -23.26 -15.64 -4.81
CA LYS A 18 -24.70 -15.87 -5.07
C LYS A 18 -25.50 -15.94 -3.76
N LYS A 19 -25.03 -16.71 -2.78
CA LYS A 19 -25.68 -16.87 -1.48
C LYS A 19 -25.84 -15.55 -0.73
N PHE A 20 -24.84 -14.67 -0.82
CA PHE A 20 -24.82 -13.37 -0.11
C PHE A 20 -25.22 -12.19 -0.99
N ASN A 21 -25.70 -12.44 -2.20
CA ASN A 21 -26.05 -11.40 -3.19
C ASN A 21 -24.92 -10.39 -3.45
N VAL A 22 -23.70 -10.89 -3.59
CA VAL A 22 -22.50 -10.09 -3.87
C VAL A 22 -22.15 -10.19 -5.35
N THR A 23 -21.93 -9.06 -6.00
CA THR A 23 -21.45 -9.02 -7.38
C THR A 23 -19.94 -9.15 -7.43
N ILE A 24 -19.44 -10.09 -8.26
CA ILE A 24 -18.01 -10.27 -8.49
C ILE A 24 -17.63 -9.47 -9.74
N TYR A 25 -16.68 -8.55 -9.60
CA TYR A 25 -16.11 -7.81 -10.72
C TYR A 25 -14.70 -8.31 -11.00
N PHE A 26 -14.42 -8.58 -12.27
CA PHE A 26 -13.10 -8.90 -12.75
C PHE A 26 -12.52 -7.65 -13.41
N LEU A 27 -11.43 -7.15 -12.88
CA LEU A 27 -10.68 -6.05 -13.49
C LEU A 27 -9.57 -6.64 -14.35
N SER A 28 -9.61 -6.38 -15.65
CA SER A 28 -8.50 -6.70 -16.53
C SER A 28 -7.61 -5.48 -16.71
N ASN A 29 -6.31 -5.68 -16.78
CA ASN A 29 -5.34 -4.61 -17.03
C ASN A 29 -5.54 -3.91 -18.39
N ASN A 30 -6.39 -4.47 -19.25
CA ASN A 30 -6.64 -3.96 -20.61
C ASN A 30 -7.95 -3.16 -20.75
N GLY A 31 -8.61 -2.82 -19.63
CA GLY A 31 -9.84 -2.00 -19.67
C GLY A 31 -11.06 -2.65 -20.35
N ALA A 32 -10.98 -3.89 -20.75
CA ALA A 32 -12.09 -4.62 -21.30
C ALA A 32 -12.94 -5.24 -20.19
N ASN A 33 -14.25 -5.00 -20.22
CA ASN A 33 -15.24 -5.63 -19.33
C ASN A 33 -15.46 -7.12 -19.66
N GLU A 34 -14.44 -7.81 -20.09
CA GLU A 34 -14.56 -9.24 -20.34
C GLU A 34 -14.43 -10.01 -19.05
N ILE A 35 -15.35 -10.94 -18.84
CA ILE A 35 -15.24 -11.99 -17.83
C ILE A 35 -14.05 -12.86 -18.25
N GLN A 36 -12.85 -12.40 -17.91
CA GLN A 36 -11.68 -13.21 -18.16
C GLN A 36 -11.61 -14.29 -17.08
N THR A 37 -11.58 -15.52 -17.54
CA THR A 37 -11.05 -16.62 -16.74
C THR A 37 -9.69 -16.18 -16.24
N TYR A 38 -9.49 -16.25 -14.92
CA TYR A 38 -8.21 -15.97 -14.26
C TYR A 38 -7.06 -16.54 -15.09
N THR A 39 -6.31 -15.69 -15.71
CA THR A 39 -5.02 -16.05 -16.27
C THR A 39 -4.03 -15.92 -15.13
N PRO A 40 -3.36 -17.00 -14.70
CA PRO A 40 -2.29 -16.91 -13.71
C PRO A 40 -1.34 -15.81 -14.15
N CYS A 41 -0.89 -14.96 -13.21
CA CYS A 41 0.09 -13.93 -13.51
C CYS A 41 1.15 -14.50 -14.44
N ASN A 42 1.22 -13.98 -15.64
CA ASN A 42 2.25 -14.34 -16.57
C ASN A 42 3.59 -14.14 -15.85
N LYS A 43 4.57 -15.02 -16.07
CA LYS A 43 5.92 -14.84 -15.54
C LYS A 43 6.53 -13.50 -15.94
N ASP A 44 5.95 -12.85 -16.96
CA ASP A 44 6.32 -11.54 -17.49
C ASP A 44 5.54 -10.37 -16.84
N ASN A 45 4.63 -10.61 -15.90
CA ASN A 45 3.90 -9.57 -15.21
C ASN A 45 4.80 -8.92 -14.14
N LYS A 46 5.63 -8.02 -14.60
CA LYS A 46 6.59 -7.24 -13.81
C LYS A 46 5.92 -6.02 -13.18
N THR A 47 4.85 -6.23 -12.44
CA THR A 47 4.07 -5.12 -11.87
C THR A 47 4.36 -4.83 -10.40
N SER A 48 5.10 -5.70 -9.74
CA SER A 48 5.45 -5.48 -8.35
C SER A 48 6.54 -4.43 -8.22
N TRP A 49 6.39 -3.60 -7.23
CA TRP A 49 7.29 -2.54 -6.88
C TRP A 49 7.50 -2.51 -5.38
N TYR A 50 8.60 -1.97 -4.97
CA TYR A 50 9.07 -2.10 -3.62
C TYR A 50 9.81 -0.84 -3.19
N TYR A 51 9.44 -0.32 -2.04
CA TYR A 51 10.17 0.72 -1.34
C TYR A 51 10.80 0.14 -0.08
N PRO A 52 12.12 0.03 -0.03
CA PRO A 52 12.77 -0.41 1.18
C PRO A 52 12.57 0.61 2.29
N LEU A 53 12.39 0.10 3.49
CA LEU A 53 12.38 0.92 4.71
C LEU A 53 13.82 1.19 5.15
N ASP A 54 14.06 2.41 5.59
CA ASP A 54 15.22 2.78 6.38
C ASP A 54 14.81 2.77 7.86
N ILE A 55 15.10 1.68 8.55
CA ILE A 55 14.69 1.50 9.95
C ILE A 55 15.33 2.51 10.93
N GLU A 56 16.40 3.17 10.52
CA GLU A 56 17.09 4.20 11.31
C GLU A 56 16.50 5.60 11.08
N GLY A 57 15.70 5.79 10.03
CA GLY A 57 15.03 7.05 9.73
C GLY A 57 15.99 8.18 9.37
N LYS A 58 16.99 7.89 8.56
CA LYS A 58 18.03 8.86 8.14
C LYS A 58 17.74 9.55 6.81
N GLN A 59 16.61 9.25 6.17
CA GLN A 59 16.30 9.79 4.86
C GLN A 59 15.82 11.24 4.95
N ASN A 60 16.04 12.00 3.89
CA ASN A 60 15.51 13.35 3.75
C ASN A 60 13.99 13.31 3.54
N ILE A 61 13.24 13.91 4.42
CA ILE A 61 11.77 13.91 4.47
C ILE A 61 11.18 14.54 3.19
N GLU A 62 11.65 15.72 2.85
CA GLU A 62 11.16 16.52 1.71
C GLU A 62 11.45 15.80 0.38
N GLU A 63 12.69 15.35 0.20
CA GLU A 63 13.12 14.66 -0.99
C GLU A 63 12.34 13.34 -1.18
N ASN A 64 12.13 12.60 -0.10
CA ASN A 64 11.34 11.38 -0.15
C ASN A 64 9.89 11.65 -0.51
N PHE A 65 9.27 12.67 0.08
CA PHE A 65 7.89 13.03 -0.23
C PHE A 65 7.73 13.42 -1.71
N LEU A 66 8.60 14.28 -2.23
CA LEU A 66 8.54 14.76 -3.62
C LEU A 66 8.75 13.65 -4.65
N ASN A 67 9.55 12.64 -4.32
CA ASN A 67 9.84 11.52 -5.23
C ASN A 67 8.99 10.26 -4.94
N CYS A 68 8.11 10.30 -3.95
CA CYS A 68 7.27 9.18 -3.57
C CYS A 68 6.03 9.08 -4.46
N LYS A 69 5.84 7.96 -5.15
CA LYS A 69 4.63 7.72 -5.94
C LYS A 69 3.40 7.36 -5.10
N GLU A 70 3.60 6.95 -3.84
CA GLU A 70 2.51 6.63 -2.92
C GLU A 70 1.92 7.89 -2.28
N ALA A 71 2.74 8.92 -2.09
CA ALA A 71 2.27 10.17 -1.51
C ALA A 71 1.15 10.74 -2.36
N ASN A 72 -0.01 10.96 -1.73
CA ASN A 72 -1.23 11.48 -2.35
C ASN A 72 -1.88 10.62 -3.46
N SER A 73 -1.27 9.50 -3.84
CA SER A 73 -1.89 8.53 -4.76
C SER A 73 -2.49 7.32 -4.02
N CYS A 74 -1.97 7.01 -2.85
CA CYS A 74 -2.45 5.91 -2.00
C CYS A 74 -2.83 6.44 -0.60
N ILE A 75 -3.74 7.42 -0.56
CA ILE A 75 -4.26 8.01 0.67
C ILE A 75 -4.99 6.92 1.47
N HIS A 76 -4.72 6.87 2.78
CA HIS A 76 -5.25 5.83 3.64
C HIS A 76 -6.00 6.41 4.84
N LEU A 77 -7.23 5.97 5.04
CA LEU A 77 -8.04 6.30 6.23
C LEU A 77 -7.96 5.15 7.23
N ARG A 78 -7.48 5.44 8.43
CA ARG A 78 -7.41 4.45 9.52
C ARG A 78 -7.75 5.10 10.86
N HIS A 79 -8.70 4.52 11.59
CA HIS A 79 -9.13 4.99 12.92
C HIS A 79 -9.44 6.50 12.97
N GLY A 80 -10.15 7.01 11.94
CA GLY A 80 -10.53 8.41 11.86
C GLY A 80 -9.40 9.37 11.48
N LYS A 81 -8.19 8.87 11.21
CA LYS A 81 -7.07 9.66 10.71
C LYS A 81 -6.79 9.36 9.24
N LEU A 82 -6.58 10.41 8.47
CA LEU A 82 -6.18 10.34 7.07
C LEU A 82 -4.67 10.51 6.96
N TYR A 83 -4.05 9.65 6.16
CA TYR A 83 -2.60 9.61 5.94
C TYR A 83 -2.28 9.83 4.46
N THR A 84 -1.14 10.43 4.19
CA THR A 84 -0.67 10.72 2.81
C THR A 84 -0.30 9.45 2.04
N CYS A 85 -0.09 8.33 2.71
CA CYS A 85 0.26 7.05 2.10
C CYS A 85 -0.25 5.86 2.93
N CYS A 86 -0.25 4.67 2.35
CA CYS A 86 -0.67 3.44 3.02
C CYS A 86 0.41 2.82 3.92
N VAL A 87 1.68 3.19 3.79
CA VAL A 87 2.78 2.58 4.56
C VAL A 87 2.77 3.04 6.01
N ALA A 88 2.71 4.36 6.23
CA ALA A 88 2.77 4.95 7.57
C ALA A 88 1.76 4.34 8.55
N PRO A 89 0.44 4.31 8.28
CA PRO A 89 -0.55 3.79 9.24
C PRO A 89 -0.45 2.28 9.47
N ASN A 90 0.24 1.55 8.61
CA ASN A 90 0.38 0.10 8.70
C ASN A 90 1.74 -0.35 9.24
N ILE A 91 2.61 0.58 9.64
CA ILE A 91 3.95 0.25 10.16
C ILE A 91 3.90 -0.61 11.44
N CYS A 92 2.81 -0.55 12.19
CA CYS A 92 2.61 -1.39 13.37
C CYS A 92 2.73 -2.89 13.05
N HIS A 93 2.24 -3.34 11.89
CA HIS A 93 2.34 -4.74 11.49
C HIS A 93 3.79 -5.17 11.21
N PHE A 94 4.57 -4.27 10.59
CA PHE A 94 6.01 -4.49 10.41
C PHE A 94 6.74 -4.55 11.76
N ASN A 95 6.45 -3.60 12.63
CA ASN A 95 7.05 -3.53 13.97
C ASN A 95 6.76 -4.79 14.78
N GLU A 96 5.50 -5.24 14.80
CA GLU A 96 5.09 -6.45 15.50
C GLU A 96 5.79 -7.68 14.94
N HIS A 97 5.77 -7.87 13.61
CA HIS A 97 6.31 -9.06 12.97
C HIS A 97 7.84 -9.18 13.10
N PHE A 98 8.56 -8.06 13.00
CA PHE A 98 10.03 -8.04 13.01
C PHE A 98 10.64 -7.56 14.35
N ASN A 99 9.83 -7.41 15.38
CA ASN A 99 10.24 -6.87 16.67
C ASN A 99 11.04 -5.55 16.52
N LYS A 100 10.45 -4.60 15.77
CA LYS A 100 10.99 -3.26 15.53
C LYS A 100 10.14 -2.21 16.22
N ASN A 101 10.64 -1.00 16.29
CA ASN A 101 9.94 0.13 16.90
C ASN A 101 10.10 1.39 16.04
N ILE A 102 9.68 1.32 14.79
CA ILE A 102 9.61 2.50 13.92
C ILE A 102 8.41 3.33 14.41
N PRO A 103 8.62 4.57 14.87
CA PRO A 103 7.53 5.35 15.42
C PRO A 103 6.60 5.90 14.33
N LEU A 104 5.32 5.88 14.62
CA LEU A 104 4.31 6.68 13.93
C LEU A 104 3.89 7.80 14.88
N ASN A 105 4.17 9.05 14.51
CA ASN A 105 3.87 10.19 15.34
C ASN A 105 2.40 10.61 15.20
N GLU A 106 1.88 11.30 16.18
CA GLU A 106 0.51 11.79 16.16
C GLU A 106 0.22 12.68 14.94
N ASN A 107 1.20 13.47 14.53
CA ASN A 107 1.11 14.40 13.40
C ASN A 107 1.40 13.77 12.03
N ASP A 108 1.67 12.46 11.94
CA ASP A 108 1.81 11.75 10.68
C ASP A 108 0.47 11.46 9.99
N GLY A 109 -0.65 11.74 10.65
CA GLY A 109 -2.00 11.65 10.12
C GLY A 109 -2.88 12.79 10.65
N ILE A 110 -3.82 13.25 9.82
CA ILE A 110 -4.81 14.26 10.20
C ILE A 110 -6.11 13.60 10.66
N ASP A 111 -6.60 13.98 11.84
CA ASP A 111 -7.88 13.51 12.37
C ASP A 111 -9.03 14.23 11.65
N ILE A 112 -9.78 13.49 10.83
CA ILE A 112 -10.85 14.04 10.00
C ILE A 112 -12.03 14.58 10.82
N HIS A 113 -12.19 14.13 12.06
CA HIS A 113 -13.27 14.60 12.95
C HIS A 113 -12.92 15.93 13.64
N LYS A 114 -11.63 16.31 13.63
CA LYS A 114 -11.16 17.57 14.22
C LYS A 114 -10.90 18.65 13.18
N THR A 115 -10.94 18.32 11.89
CA THR A 115 -10.77 19.30 10.81
C THR A 115 -12.02 20.19 10.66
N LYS A 116 -11.79 21.48 10.43
CA LYS A 116 -12.87 22.45 10.26
C LYS A 116 -13.40 22.50 8.84
N ASN A 117 -12.57 22.17 7.86
CA ASN A 117 -12.92 22.25 6.46
C ASN A 117 -11.98 21.39 5.60
N LEU A 118 -12.37 21.18 4.33
CA LEU A 118 -11.59 20.42 3.36
C LEU A 118 -10.20 21.03 3.11
N ARG A 119 -10.04 22.34 3.23
CA ARG A 119 -8.78 23.01 2.96
C ARG A 119 -7.68 22.52 3.92
N GLU A 120 -7.99 22.34 5.19
CA GLU A 120 -7.04 21.81 6.18
C GLU A 120 -6.55 20.41 5.79
N VAL A 121 -7.46 19.56 5.28
CA VAL A 121 -7.11 18.22 4.79
C VAL A 121 -6.18 18.29 3.58
N LEU A 122 -6.51 19.13 2.61
CA LEU A 122 -5.68 19.31 1.40
C LEU A 122 -4.30 19.89 1.74
N ASP A 123 -4.24 20.87 2.64
CA ASP A 123 -2.99 21.47 3.09
C ASP A 123 -2.11 20.48 3.86
N PHE A 124 -2.71 19.54 4.59
CA PHE A 124 -2.00 18.43 5.22
C PHE A 124 -1.44 17.46 4.17
N LEU A 125 -2.27 17.04 3.23
CA LEU A 125 -1.87 16.08 2.19
C LEU A 125 -0.79 16.64 1.25
N ALA A 126 -0.72 17.96 1.09
CA ALA A 126 0.29 18.62 0.27
C ALA A 126 1.68 18.70 0.93
N LYS A 127 1.85 18.22 2.15
CA LYS A 127 3.09 18.33 2.92
C LYS A 127 3.67 16.97 3.28
N PRO A 128 5.00 16.88 3.41
CA PRO A 128 5.63 15.68 3.94
C PRO A 128 5.25 15.44 5.41
N ILE A 129 5.22 14.18 5.79
CA ILE A 129 5.06 13.74 7.17
C ILE A 129 6.39 13.23 7.72
N ASN A 130 6.56 13.26 9.06
CA ASN A 130 7.80 12.79 9.68
C ASN A 130 8.15 11.34 9.34
N PHE A 131 7.14 10.53 9.09
CA PHE A 131 7.33 9.14 8.69
C PHE A 131 8.10 9.00 7.37
N CYS A 132 8.10 9.98 6.48
CA CYS A 132 8.82 9.94 5.19
C CYS A 132 10.32 9.64 5.36
N LYS A 133 10.93 9.95 6.50
CA LYS A 133 12.34 9.64 6.77
C LYS A 133 12.65 8.13 6.88
N TYR A 134 11.63 7.30 7.06
CA TYR A 134 11.77 5.85 7.14
C TYR A 134 11.58 5.12 5.80
N CYS A 135 11.35 5.85 4.71
CA CYS A 135 11.24 5.27 3.38
C CYS A 135 12.50 5.57 2.57
N ASN A 136 13.11 4.57 1.94
CA ASN A 136 14.26 4.78 1.05
C ASN A 136 13.79 4.82 -0.41
N VAL A 137 13.17 5.94 -0.80
CA VAL A 137 12.55 6.10 -2.13
C VAL A 137 13.58 6.01 -3.25
N LYS A 138 14.84 6.40 -3.01
CA LYS A 138 15.94 6.31 -3.98
C LYS A 138 16.29 4.87 -4.35
N LYS A 139 16.10 3.93 -3.42
CA LYS A 139 16.36 2.50 -3.65
C LYS A 139 15.12 1.74 -4.15
N ARG A 140 14.11 2.45 -4.62
CA ARG A 140 12.93 1.86 -5.18
C ARG A 140 13.29 0.89 -6.32
N LYS A 141 12.71 -0.30 -6.27
CA LYS A 141 12.80 -1.29 -7.35
C LYS A 141 11.46 -1.37 -8.05
N LEU A 142 11.50 -1.43 -9.37
CA LEU A 142 10.35 -1.58 -10.25
C LEU A 142 10.45 -2.90 -11.01
N ASP A 143 9.32 -3.32 -11.54
CA ASP A 143 9.24 -4.48 -12.44
C ASP A 143 9.86 -5.76 -11.85
N LEU A 144 9.67 -5.95 -10.54
CA LEU A 144 10.11 -7.18 -9.88
C LEU A 144 9.17 -8.33 -10.26
N PRO A 145 9.70 -9.52 -10.54
CA PRO A 145 8.86 -10.70 -10.69
C PRO A 145 8.18 -11.00 -9.35
N TRP A 146 6.93 -11.43 -9.43
CA TRP A 146 6.27 -11.90 -8.24
C TRP A 146 6.99 -13.12 -7.66
N GLN A 147 7.19 -13.10 -6.36
CA GLN A 147 7.73 -14.23 -5.61
C GLN A 147 7.00 -14.34 -4.26
N ARG A 148 6.95 -15.54 -3.73
CA ARG A 148 6.42 -15.73 -2.39
C ARG A 148 7.36 -15.09 -1.37
N SER A 149 6.80 -14.29 -0.45
CA SER A 149 7.59 -13.66 0.60
C SER A 149 8.34 -14.70 1.45
N PRO A 150 9.67 -14.57 1.62
CA PRO A 150 10.45 -15.38 2.55
C PRO A 150 10.23 -14.95 4.00
N LYS A 151 9.41 -13.92 4.28
CA LYS A 151 9.14 -13.34 5.60
C LYS A 151 10.43 -12.88 6.31
N SER A 152 11.39 -12.43 5.56
CA SER A 152 12.66 -11.90 6.07
C SER A 152 12.65 -10.38 6.06
N ILE A 153 13.24 -9.76 7.09
CA ILE A 153 13.36 -8.30 7.17
C ILE A 153 14.11 -7.71 5.97
N LYS A 154 15.05 -8.46 5.39
CA LYS A 154 15.81 -8.07 4.18
C LYS A 154 14.93 -7.85 2.94
N GLU A 155 13.69 -8.34 2.99
CA GLU A 155 12.71 -8.12 1.93
C GLU A 155 12.17 -6.69 1.97
N TYR A 156 12.27 -6.03 3.13
CA TYR A 156 11.66 -4.73 3.40
C TYR A 156 12.67 -3.61 3.68
N THR A 157 13.97 -3.91 3.73
CA THR A 157 15.01 -2.92 4.11
C THR A 157 16.14 -2.80 3.09
#